data_1640113f3131dc4e699514769c0ff3de
#
_entry.id   1640113f3131dc4e699514769c0ff3de
#
_cell.length_a   1.000
_cell.length_b   1.000
_cell.length_c   1.000
_cell.angle_alpha   90.00
_cell.angle_beta   90.00
_cell.angle_gamma   90.00
#
_symmetry.space_group_name_H-M   'P 1'
#
loop_
_entity.id
_entity.type
_entity.pdbx_description
1 polymer ?
#
loop_
_entity_poly.entity_id
_entity_poly.type
_entity_poly.pdbx_seq_one_letter_code
_entity_poly.pdbx_strand_id
1 'polypeptide(L)'
;MDKKKLIDAGFSEEQVASILKIHKEAVDGKFVPKYRFDEVNNELKTAKGQLTERDTQIKELKKFEGDSKALAAKIVEMEEANKQKDAEYKANMELERKRNAVRLELLEDAEGKPHDADMVMGLFDLSKVTMDEAGKITAGFKEQNETIRKEKSFLFEAKSDPKNPNGWKPKGNGPKDGDHNNGPDTAETYGKNLAAIKLGMMGIAPNDGNGNE
;
A
#
# COMPACT_ATOMS: atom_id res chain seq x y z
N MET A 1 -0.28 -0.88 14.08
CA MET A 1 -0.75 0.43 14.63
C MET A 1 0.02 1.53 13.95
N ASP A 2 -0.63 2.63 13.52
CA ASP A 2 -0.01 3.66 12.68
C ASP A 2 0.48 4.82 13.56
N LYS A 3 1.80 5.11 13.52
CA LYS A 3 2.44 6.20 14.28
C LYS A 3 1.79 7.57 13.98
N LYS A 4 1.50 7.83 12.69
CA LYS A 4 0.93 9.10 12.25
C LYS A 4 -0.46 9.35 12.84
N LYS A 5 -1.31 8.33 12.83
CA LYS A 5 -2.66 8.44 13.40
C LYS A 5 -2.67 8.74 14.89
N LEU A 6 -1.67 8.26 15.63
CA LEU A 6 -1.53 8.57 17.06
C LEU A 6 -1.07 10.01 17.26
N ILE A 7 -0.15 10.52 16.46
CA ILE A 7 0.29 11.92 16.50
C ILE A 7 -0.87 12.85 16.13
N ASP A 8 -1.62 12.54 15.08
CA ASP A 8 -2.79 13.31 14.64
C ASP A 8 -3.92 13.30 15.69
N ALA A 9 -3.98 12.24 16.51
CA ALA A 9 -4.87 12.15 17.67
C ALA A 9 -4.38 12.92 18.92
N GLY A 10 -3.23 13.61 18.84
CA GLY A 10 -2.72 14.48 19.89
C GLY A 10 -1.75 13.82 20.88
N PHE A 11 -1.29 12.59 20.63
CA PHE A 11 -0.27 11.96 21.48
C PHE A 11 1.12 12.51 21.17
N SER A 12 1.93 12.74 22.22
CA SER A 12 3.34 13.13 22.06
C SER A 12 4.16 11.97 21.47
N GLU A 13 5.32 12.28 20.85
CA GLU A 13 6.20 11.25 20.27
C GLU A 13 6.65 10.21 21.29
N GLU A 14 6.89 10.60 22.56
CA GLU A 14 7.25 9.68 23.63
C GLU A 14 6.09 8.75 24.01
N GLN A 15 4.87 9.28 24.07
CA GLN A 15 3.67 8.49 24.30
C GLN A 15 3.43 7.51 23.14
N VAL A 16 3.58 7.97 21.91
CA VAL A 16 3.46 7.13 20.72
C VAL A 16 4.48 5.99 20.73
N ALA A 17 5.75 6.27 21.07
CA ALA A 17 6.78 5.25 21.19
C ALA A 17 6.41 4.18 22.25
N SER A 18 5.91 4.62 23.40
CA SER A 18 5.47 3.73 24.49
C SER A 18 4.26 2.88 24.08
N ILE A 19 3.26 3.49 23.44
CA ILE A 19 2.06 2.78 22.93
C ILE A 19 2.46 1.72 21.89
N LEU A 20 3.34 2.07 20.95
CA LEU A 20 3.80 1.14 19.93
C LEU A 20 4.60 -0.02 20.51
N LYS A 21 5.41 0.24 21.54
CA LYS A 21 6.14 -0.80 22.27
C LYS A 21 5.19 -1.77 22.97
N ILE A 22 4.24 -1.27 23.76
CA ILE A 22 3.22 -2.08 24.45
C ILE A 22 2.40 -2.89 23.43
N HIS A 23 1.99 -2.26 22.34
CA HIS A 23 1.25 -2.94 21.28
C HIS A 23 2.07 -4.05 20.64
N LYS A 24 3.36 -3.81 20.35
CA LYS A 24 4.25 -4.84 19.81
C LYS A 24 4.37 -6.03 20.78
N GLU A 25 4.62 -5.77 22.04
CA GLU A 25 4.72 -6.81 23.07
C GLU A 25 3.40 -7.59 23.25
N ALA A 26 2.26 -6.92 23.07
CA ALA A 26 0.94 -7.55 23.19
C ALA A 26 0.59 -8.47 22.01
N VAL A 27 1.07 -8.14 20.79
CA VAL A 27 0.76 -8.89 19.55
C VAL A 27 1.86 -9.82 19.11
N ASP A 28 3.11 -9.60 19.56
CA ASP A 28 4.26 -10.39 19.13
C ASP A 28 4.10 -11.85 19.60
N GLY A 29 4.25 -12.79 18.68
CA GLY A 29 4.05 -14.21 18.91
C GLY A 29 2.59 -14.68 19.13
N LYS A 30 1.60 -13.76 19.18
CA LYS A 30 0.17 -14.10 19.38
C LYS A 30 -0.66 -13.95 18.10
N PHE A 31 -0.23 -13.12 17.20
CA PHE A 31 -0.94 -12.86 15.94
C PHE A 31 -0.03 -13.12 14.76
N VAL A 32 -0.53 -13.88 13.80
CA VAL A 32 0.12 -14.11 12.53
C VAL A 32 -0.42 -13.09 11.53
N PRO A 33 0.44 -12.36 10.82
CA PRO A 33 -0.02 -11.47 9.75
C PRO A 33 -0.88 -12.24 8.74
N LYS A 34 -1.93 -11.59 8.24
CA LYS A 34 -2.90 -12.23 7.33
C LYS A 34 -2.21 -12.87 6.11
N TYR A 35 -1.23 -12.20 5.52
CA TYR A 35 -0.50 -12.74 4.37
C TYR A 35 0.22 -14.06 4.68
N ARG A 36 0.79 -14.18 5.90
CA ARG A 36 1.47 -15.40 6.34
C ARG A 36 0.49 -16.53 6.57
N PHE A 37 -0.68 -16.21 7.12
CA PHE A 37 -1.77 -17.18 7.26
C PHE A 37 -2.25 -17.66 5.89
N ASP A 38 -2.48 -16.74 4.95
CA ASP A 38 -2.91 -17.06 3.60
C ASP A 38 -1.86 -17.91 2.85
N GLU A 39 -0.57 -17.61 3.02
CA GLU A 39 0.54 -18.39 2.46
C GLU A 39 0.50 -19.83 2.96
N VAL A 40 0.50 -20.03 4.28
CA VAL A 40 0.47 -21.38 4.89
C VAL A 40 -0.80 -22.14 4.50
N ASN A 41 -1.94 -21.44 4.41
CA ASN A 41 -3.20 -22.06 4.00
C ASN A 41 -3.18 -22.52 2.53
N ASN A 42 -2.55 -21.74 1.65
CA ASN A 42 -2.34 -22.13 0.26
C ASN A 42 -1.36 -23.30 0.15
N GLU A 43 -0.27 -23.30 0.92
CA GLU A 43 0.67 -24.43 1.00
C GLU A 43 -0.06 -25.71 1.46
N LEU A 44 -0.87 -25.61 2.49
CA LEU A 44 -1.65 -26.75 3.02
C LEU A 44 -2.64 -27.28 1.97
N LYS A 45 -3.34 -26.38 1.26
CA LYS A 45 -4.28 -26.76 0.20
C LYS A 45 -3.57 -27.50 -0.93
N THR A 46 -2.41 -27.00 -1.34
CA THR A 46 -1.60 -27.63 -2.38
C THR A 46 -1.05 -28.98 -1.94
N ALA A 47 -0.52 -29.07 -0.73
CA ALA A 47 -0.02 -30.35 -0.17
C ALA A 47 -1.14 -31.42 -0.13
N LYS A 48 -2.35 -31.03 0.30
CA LYS A 48 -3.52 -31.93 0.24
C LYS A 48 -3.86 -32.37 -1.17
N GLY A 49 -3.81 -31.46 -2.13
CA GLY A 49 -4.02 -31.79 -3.55
C GLY A 49 -3.00 -32.78 -4.06
N GLN A 50 -1.71 -32.57 -3.76
CA GLN A 50 -0.63 -33.48 -4.12
C GLN A 50 -0.82 -34.88 -3.51
N LEU A 51 -1.21 -34.97 -2.23
CA LEU A 51 -1.51 -36.24 -1.59
C LEU A 51 -2.63 -37.00 -2.31
N THR A 52 -3.73 -36.33 -2.64
CA THR A 52 -4.86 -36.92 -3.37
C THR A 52 -4.42 -37.42 -4.75
N GLU A 53 -3.56 -36.67 -5.42
CA GLU A 53 -3.02 -37.08 -6.71
C GLU A 53 -2.09 -38.30 -6.60
N ARG A 54 -1.20 -38.34 -5.60
CA ARG A 54 -0.35 -39.50 -5.32
C ARG A 54 -1.16 -40.76 -5.02
N ASP A 55 -2.25 -40.62 -4.25
CA ASP A 55 -3.16 -41.73 -3.97
C ASP A 55 -3.83 -42.25 -5.26
N THR A 56 -4.16 -41.35 -6.18
CA THR A 56 -4.72 -41.73 -7.49
C THR A 56 -3.68 -42.43 -8.33
N GLN A 57 -2.45 -41.95 -8.38
CA GLN A 57 -1.33 -42.59 -9.09
C GLN A 57 -1.06 -43.98 -8.56
N ILE A 58 -1.09 -44.17 -7.24
CA ILE A 58 -0.92 -45.50 -6.62
C ILE A 58 -2.05 -46.45 -7.06
N LYS A 59 -3.30 -45.98 -7.09
CA LYS A 59 -4.44 -46.79 -7.57
C LYS A 59 -4.31 -47.15 -9.04
N GLU A 60 -3.81 -46.26 -9.86
CA GLU A 60 -3.56 -46.53 -11.28
C GLU A 60 -2.45 -47.55 -11.47
N LEU A 61 -1.33 -47.43 -10.75
CA LEU A 61 -0.23 -48.40 -10.80
C LEU A 61 -0.68 -49.79 -10.39
N LYS A 62 -1.57 -49.94 -9.42
CA LYS A 62 -2.14 -51.24 -9.02
C LYS A 62 -2.91 -51.94 -10.13
N LYS A 63 -3.43 -51.22 -11.14
CA LYS A 63 -4.11 -51.83 -12.31
C LYS A 63 -3.16 -52.61 -13.23
N PHE A 64 -1.88 -52.29 -13.15
CA PHE A 64 -0.82 -52.96 -13.95
C PHE A 64 -0.11 -54.07 -13.17
N GLU A 65 -0.65 -54.47 -12.01
CA GLU A 65 -0.14 -55.58 -11.22
C GLU A 65 -0.19 -56.88 -12.04
N GLY A 66 0.97 -57.44 -12.33
CA GLY A 66 1.11 -58.61 -13.21
C GLY A 66 1.74 -58.32 -14.56
N ASP A 67 1.80 -57.11 -15.03
CA ASP A 67 2.54 -56.71 -16.25
C ASP A 67 3.71 -55.78 -15.87
N SER A 68 4.85 -56.37 -15.58
CA SER A 68 6.04 -55.64 -15.13
C SER A 68 6.57 -54.61 -16.13
N LYS A 69 6.38 -54.85 -17.44
CA LYS A 69 6.86 -53.93 -18.50
C LYS A 69 5.95 -52.72 -18.61
N ALA A 70 4.63 -52.92 -18.62
CA ALA A 70 3.65 -51.85 -18.65
C ALA A 70 3.72 -51.03 -17.34
N LEU A 71 3.90 -51.65 -16.18
CA LEU A 71 4.08 -50.99 -14.90
C LEU A 71 5.34 -50.10 -14.90
N ALA A 72 6.47 -50.61 -15.36
CA ALA A 72 7.71 -49.82 -15.44
C ALA A 72 7.57 -48.61 -16.37
N ALA A 73 6.94 -48.76 -17.53
CA ALA A 73 6.67 -47.63 -18.43
C ALA A 73 5.77 -46.56 -17.76
N LYS A 74 4.73 -47.01 -17.05
CA LYS A 74 3.81 -46.08 -16.36
C LYS A 74 4.47 -45.36 -15.17
N ILE A 75 5.36 -46.03 -14.46
CA ILE A 75 6.15 -45.39 -13.39
C ILE A 75 7.01 -44.27 -13.96
N VAL A 76 7.75 -44.52 -15.04
CA VAL A 76 8.60 -43.50 -15.69
C VAL A 76 7.77 -42.29 -16.17
N GLU A 77 6.62 -42.52 -16.80
CA GLU A 77 5.71 -41.46 -17.22
C GLU A 77 5.24 -40.62 -16.02
N MET A 78 4.85 -41.26 -14.92
CA MET A 78 4.39 -40.57 -13.73
C MET A 78 5.50 -39.80 -13.00
N GLU A 79 6.71 -40.34 -12.96
CA GLU A 79 7.89 -39.69 -12.39
C GLU A 79 8.20 -38.38 -13.13
N GLU A 80 8.18 -38.42 -14.47
CA GLU A 80 8.44 -37.22 -15.29
C GLU A 80 7.32 -36.17 -15.09
N ALA A 81 6.05 -36.59 -15.12
CA ALA A 81 4.92 -35.70 -14.88
C ALA A 81 4.98 -35.07 -13.48
N ASN A 82 5.35 -35.83 -12.45
CA ASN A 82 5.51 -35.32 -11.11
C ASN A 82 6.66 -34.33 -11.00
N LYS A 83 7.79 -34.60 -11.65
CA LYS A 83 8.93 -33.68 -11.67
C LYS A 83 8.59 -32.34 -12.31
N GLN A 84 7.82 -32.35 -13.41
CA GLN A 84 7.34 -31.11 -14.04
C GLN A 84 6.42 -30.34 -13.10
N LYS A 85 5.45 -31.00 -12.48
CA LYS A 85 4.53 -30.37 -11.51
C LYS A 85 5.24 -29.80 -10.28
N ASP A 86 6.23 -30.53 -9.76
CA ASP A 86 7.03 -30.06 -8.63
C ASP A 86 7.87 -28.83 -9.01
N ALA A 87 8.36 -28.76 -10.24
CA ALA A 87 9.07 -27.59 -10.75
C ALA A 87 8.13 -26.37 -10.92
N GLU A 88 6.95 -26.58 -11.51
CA GLU A 88 5.92 -25.54 -11.64
C GLU A 88 5.45 -25.03 -10.26
N TYR A 89 5.25 -25.94 -9.32
CA TYR A 89 4.87 -25.57 -7.95
C TYR A 89 5.93 -24.70 -7.28
N LYS A 90 7.21 -25.08 -7.36
CA LYS A 90 8.31 -24.31 -6.81
C LYS A 90 8.40 -22.92 -7.44
N ALA A 91 8.25 -22.82 -8.76
CA ALA A 91 8.25 -21.55 -9.48
C ALA A 91 7.09 -20.65 -9.05
N ASN A 92 5.88 -21.19 -8.92
CA ASN A 92 4.71 -20.45 -8.46
C ASN A 92 4.87 -19.98 -7.02
N MET A 93 5.39 -20.83 -6.14
CA MET A 93 5.67 -20.45 -4.74
C MET A 93 6.68 -19.32 -4.64
N GLU A 94 7.76 -19.39 -5.43
CA GLU A 94 8.76 -18.32 -5.48
C GLU A 94 8.15 -17.01 -5.98
N LEU A 95 7.31 -17.07 -7.01
CA LEU A 95 6.60 -15.92 -7.55
C LEU A 95 5.68 -15.28 -6.50
N GLU A 96 4.90 -16.08 -5.78
CA GLU A 96 4.04 -15.58 -4.72
C GLU A 96 4.84 -14.97 -3.55
N ARG A 97 5.97 -15.58 -3.17
CA ARG A 97 6.87 -14.99 -2.18
C ARG A 97 7.41 -13.64 -2.62
N LYS A 98 7.84 -13.51 -3.88
CA LYS A 98 8.28 -12.22 -4.44
C LYS A 98 7.17 -11.18 -4.45
N ARG A 99 5.95 -11.56 -4.83
CA ARG A 99 4.77 -10.67 -4.77
C ARG A 99 4.51 -10.16 -3.36
N ASN A 100 4.49 -11.06 -2.39
CA ASN A 100 4.26 -10.70 -1.00
C ASN A 100 5.36 -9.79 -0.45
N ALA A 101 6.63 -10.06 -0.78
CA ALA A 101 7.76 -9.23 -0.37
C ALA A 101 7.68 -7.82 -0.97
N VAL A 102 7.42 -7.69 -2.29
CA VAL A 102 7.23 -6.40 -2.96
C VAL A 102 6.05 -5.63 -2.35
N ARG A 103 4.94 -6.32 -2.07
CA ARG A 103 3.77 -5.70 -1.44
C ARG A 103 4.09 -5.14 -0.06
N LEU A 104 4.85 -5.87 0.75
CA LEU A 104 5.25 -5.41 2.09
C LEU A 104 6.17 -4.19 2.00
N GLU A 105 7.19 -4.23 1.16
CA GLU A 105 8.08 -3.08 0.94
C GLU A 105 7.31 -1.85 0.46
N LEU A 106 6.32 -2.00 -0.43
CA LEU A 106 5.45 -0.91 -0.88
C LEU A 106 4.62 -0.31 0.26
N LEU A 107 4.14 -1.14 1.19
CA LEU A 107 3.34 -0.68 2.33
C LEU A 107 4.19 -0.05 3.44
N GLU A 108 5.46 -0.40 3.52
CA GLU A 108 6.44 0.13 4.48
C GLU A 108 7.24 1.31 3.94
N ASP A 109 7.09 1.62 2.64
CA ASP A 109 7.87 2.67 1.99
C ASP A 109 7.64 4.05 2.61
N ALA A 110 8.74 4.64 3.12
CA ALA A 110 8.75 5.94 3.78
C ALA A 110 8.50 7.11 2.80
N GLU A 111 8.66 6.87 1.49
CA GLU A 111 8.47 7.90 0.47
C GLU A 111 7.01 8.19 0.10
N GLY A 112 6.08 7.47 0.69
CA GLY A 112 4.63 7.56 0.49
C GLY A 112 4.06 6.22 0.06
N LYS A 113 2.94 5.84 0.67
CA LYS A 113 2.29 4.56 0.38
C LYS A 113 1.53 4.61 -0.95
N PRO A 114 1.43 3.51 -1.67
CA PRO A 114 0.53 3.45 -2.81
C PRO A 114 -0.93 3.53 -2.35
N HIS A 115 -1.78 4.18 -3.15
CA HIS A 115 -3.24 4.16 -2.92
C HIS A 115 -3.81 2.74 -3.05
N ASP A 116 -3.25 1.94 -3.95
CA ASP A 116 -3.53 0.53 -4.14
C ASP A 116 -2.23 -0.23 -4.37
N ALA A 117 -1.83 -1.03 -3.37
CA ALA A 117 -0.59 -1.79 -3.41
C ALA A 117 -0.61 -2.90 -4.47
N ASP A 118 -1.77 -3.51 -4.74
CA ASP A 118 -1.90 -4.58 -5.72
C ASP A 118 -1.80 -4.04 -7.15
N MET A 119 -2.36 -2.85 -7.41
CA MET A 119 -2.21 -2.17 -8.69
C MET A 119 -0.75 -1.80 -8.96
N VAL A 120 -0.06 -1.22 -7.98
CA VAL A 120 1.35 -0.83 -8.13
C VAL A 120 2.24 -2.06 -8.26
N MET A 121 2.01 -3.11 -7.47
CA MET A 121 2.72 -4.39 -7.58
C MET A 121 2.62 -5.00 -8.97
N GLY A 122 1.47 -4.86 -9.65
CA GLY A 122 1.29 -5.32 -11.03
C GLY A 122 2.20 -4.65 -12.07
N LEU A 123 2.86 -3.55 -11.72
CA LEU A 123 3.81 -2.84 -12.57
C LEU A 123 5.27 -3.31 -12.36
N PHE A 124 5.53 -4.11 -11.34
CA PHE A 124 6.86 -4.65 -11.07
C PHE A 124 7.18 -5.85 -11.95
N ASP A 125 8.38 -5.87 -12.47
CA ASP A 125 8.98 -7.05 -13.09
C ASP A 125 9.59 -7.95 -12.01
N LEU A 126 8.83 -8.95 -11.57
CA LEU A 126 9.24 -9.86 -10.50
C LEU A 126 10.44 -10.75 -10.87
N SER A 127 10.78 -10.85 -12.17
CA SER A 127 11.97 -11.59 -12.60
C SER A 127 13.25 -10.90 -12.17
N LYS A 128 13.22 -9.57 -12.03
CA LYS A 128 14.34 -8.74 -11.59
C LYS A 128 14.44 -8.60 -10.07
N VAL A 129 13.42 -9.06 -9.34
CA VAL A 129 13.42 -9.04 -7.88
C VAL A 129 14.15 -10.26 -7.35
N THR A 130 15.16 -10.02 -6.51
CA THR A 130 15.89 -11.07 -5.79
C THR A 130 15.61 -10.96 -4.28
N MET A 131 15.60 -12.11 -3.63
CA MET A 131 15.34 -12.23 -2.18
C MET A 131 16.41 -13.12 -1.54
N ASP A 132 16.62 -12.92 -0.25
CA ASP A 132 17.40 -13.84 0.58
C ASP A 132 16.55 -15.02 1.09
N GLU A 133 17.18 -15.94 1.82
CA GLU A 133 16.49 -17.10 2.39
C GLU A 133 15.40 -16.73 3.42
N ALA A 134 15.54 -15.56 4.05
CA ALA A 134 14.56 -15.03 4.99
C ALA A 134 13.34 -14.37 4.28
N GLY A 135 13.38 -14.26 2.94
CA GLY A 135 12.30 -13.66 2.14
C GLY A 135 12.38 -12.13 2.06
N LYS A 136 13.51 -11.52 2.44
CA LYS A 136 13.73 -10.09 2.32
C LYS A 136 14.29 -9.77 0.94
N ILE A 137 13.80 -8.69 0.32
CA ILE A 137 14.29 -8.24 -0.97
C ILE A 137 15.73 -7.71 -0.85
N THR A 138 16.61 -8.23 -1.69
CA THR A 138 18.01 -7.84 -1.76
C THR A 138 18.32 -6.93 -2.95
N ALA A 139 17.57 -7.05 -4.04
CA ALA A 139 17.72 -6.18 -5.22
C ALA A 139 16.46 -6.14 -6.08
N GLY A 140 16.40 -5.16 -7.00
CA GLY A 140 15.37 -5.05 -8.03
C GLY A 140 14.08 -4.34 -7.60
N PHE A 141 13.89 -4.03 -6.33
CA PHE A 141 12.73 -3.26 -5.85
C PHE A 141 12.94 -1.76 -6.01
N LYS A 142 14.05 -1.24 -5.49
CA LYS A 142 14.29 0.20 -5.36
C LYS A 142 14.28 0.90 -6.71
N GLU A 143 15.02 0.39 -7.68
CA GLU A 143 15.13 0.97 -9.03
C GLU A 143 13.78 0.98 -9.76
N GLN A 144 13.02 -0.11 -9.62
CA GLN A 144 11.70 -0.20 -10.22
C GLN A 144 10.71 0.74 -9.54
N ASN A 145 10.70 0.79 -8.20
CA ASN A 145 9.84 1.67 -7.43
C ASN A 145 10.09 3.15 -7.76
N GLU A 146 11.36 3.58 -7.85
CA GLU A 146 11.71 4.94 -8.25
C GLU A 146 11.21 5.28 -9.66
N THR A 147 11.32 4.32 -10.60
CA THR A 147 10.85 4.52 -11.98
C THR A 147 9.33 4.64 -12.02
N ILE A 148 8.61 3.74 -11.34
CA ILE A 148 7.15 3.76 -11.27
C ILE A 148 6.66 5.06 -10.61
N ARG A 149 7.32 5.53 -9.56
CA ARG A 149 6.99 6.80 -8.90
C ARG A 149 7.18 8.01 -9.79
N LYS A 150 8.23 8.04 -10.60
CA LYS A 150 8.47 9.13 -11.56
C LYS A 150 7.44 9.16 -12.67
N GLU A 151 7.09 8.01 -13.22
CA GLU A 151 6.17 7.90 -14.34
C GLU A 151 4.70 7.97 -13.93
N LYS A 152 4.37 7.45 -12.74
CA LYS A 152 2.99 7.27 -12.26
C LYS A 152 2.82 7.77 -10.82
N SER A 153 3.29 8.99 -10.57
CA SER A 153 3.24 9.61 -9.23
C SER A 153 1.84 9.66 -8.62
N PHE A 154 0.80 9.70 -9.45
CA PHE A 154 -0.61 9.72 -9.02
C PHE A 154 -1.07 8.43 -8.32
N LEU A 155 -0.31 7.33 -8.44
CA LEU A 155 -0.62 6.07 -7.75
C LEU A 155 -0.17 6.06 -6.30
N PHE A 156 0.59 7.07 -5.87
CA PHE A 156 1.15 7.15 -4.52
C PHE A 156 0.60 8.35 -3.77
N GLU A 157 0.52 8.21 -2.45
CA GLU A 157 0.21 9.33 -1.58
C GLU A 157 1.26 10.43 -1.75
N ALA A 158 0.80 11.67 -1.89
CA ALA A 158 1.71 12.82 -1.92
C ALA A 158 2.45 12.88 -0.58
N LYS A 159 3.77 13.17 -0.61
CA LYS A 159 4.51 13.47 0.62
C LYS A 159 3.79 14.59 1.34
N SER A 160 3.36 14.36 2.56
CA SER A 160 2.75 15.40 3.38
C SER A 160 3.79 16.49 3.61
N ASP A 161 3.55 17.68 3.07
CA ASP A 161 4.34 18.86 3.40
C ASP A 161 4.09 19.17 4.89
N PRO A 162 5.13 19.18 5.74
CA PRO A 162 4.96 19.52 7.16
C PRO A 162 4.34 20.89 7.37
N LYS A 163 4.46 21.79 6.38
CA LYS A 163 3.87 23.13 6.37
C LYS A 163 2.45 23.17 5.81
N ASN A 164 1.99 22.09 5.17
CA ASN A 164 0.64 21.99 4.61
C ASN A 164 0.13 20.55 4.74
N PRO A 165 -0.22 20.08 5.95
CA PRO A 165 -0.61 18.69 6.22
C PRO A 165 -1.85 18.23 5.44
N ASN A 166 -2.67 19.14 4.95
CA ASN A 166 -3.88 18.80 4.18
C ASN A 166 -3.69 18.79 2.67
N GLY A 167 -2.49 19.11 2.16
CA GLY A 167 -2.18 19.04 0.72
C GLY A 167 -3.02 19.92 -0.19
N TRP A 168 -4.01 20.64 0.38
CA TRP A 168 -4.90 21.50 -0.37
C TRP A 168 -4.16 22.79 -0.69
N LYS A 169 -3.63 22.89 -1.90
CA LYS A 169 -3.26 24.17 -2.50
C LYS A 169 -4.51 24.68 -3.18
N PRO A 170 -5.11 25.76 -2.70
CA PRO A 170 -6.16 26.40 -3.47
C PRO A 170 -5.53 26.82 -4.80
N LYS A 171 -5.95 26.16 -5.89
CA LYS A 171 -5.62 26.55 -7.25
C LYS A 171 -6.48 27.77 -7.57
N GLY A 172 -6.33 28.81 -6.74
CA GLY A 172 -6.84 30.11 -7.02
C GLY A 172 -5.94 30.71 -8.08
N ASN A 173 -6.51 31.07 -9.20
CA ASN A 173 -5.94 32.01 -10.12
C ASN A 173 -5.92 33.37 -9.40
N GLY A 174 -5.05 33.49 -8.37
CA GLY A 174 -4.73 34.80 -7.80
C GLY A 174 -4.17 35.67 -8.91
N PRO A 175 -4.54 36.93 -8.99
CA PRO A 175 -3.92 37.83 -9.94
C PRO A 175 -2.41 37.78 -9.70
N LYS A 176 -1.66 37.69 -10.84
CA LYS A 176 -0.19 37.79 -10.80
C LYS A 176 0.19 39.04 -10.06
N ASP A 177 1.12 38.90 -9.11
CA ASP A 177 1.73 40.00 -8.39
C ASP A 177 2.17 41.08 -9.39
N GLY A 178 1.34 42.10 -9.56
CA GLY A 178 1.67 43.38 -10.12
C GLY A 178 1.59 44.34 -8.95
N ASP A 179 2.73 44.90 -8.60
CA ASP A 179 2.99 46.11 -7.87
C ASP A 179 1.79 46.69 -7.07
N HIS A 180 1.61 46.22 -5.82
CA HIS A 180 0.63 46.74 -4.89
C HIS A 180 1.22 47.94 -4.13
N ASN A 181 1.18 49.06 -4.80
CA ASN A 181 1.28 50.34 -4.16
C ASN A 181 -0.06 50.64 -3.44
N ASN A 182 -0.05 50.57 -2.10
CA ASN A 182 -0.97 51.15 -1.13
C ASN A 182 -2.45 51.41 -1.55
N GLY A 183 -3.23 50.33 -1.76
CA GLY A 183 -4.70 50.40 -1.69
C GLY A 183 -5.21 49.81 -0.38
N PRO A 184 -6.33 50.24 0.17
CA PRO A 184 -6.88 49.70 1.41
C PRO A 184 -7.18 48.20 1.22
N ASP A 185 -6.86 47.42 2.27
CA ASP A 185 -7.01 45.99 2.33
C ASP A 185 -8.38 45.55 1.76
N THR A 186 -8.36 44.81 0.67
CA THR A 186 -9.58 44.37 -0.03
C THR A 186 -10.50 43.53 0.83
N ALA A 187 -9.96 42.84 1.85
CA ALA A 187 -10.73 42.05 2.79
C ALA A 187 -11.52 42.99 3.76
N GLU A 188 -10.91 44.07 4.22
CA GLU A 188 -11.55 45.05 5.07
C GLU A 188 -12.64 45.83 4.31
N THR A 189 -12.38 46.19 3.06
CA THR A 189 -13.34 46.88 2.20
C THR A 189 -14.52 45.95 1.86
N TYR A 190 -14.29 44.69 1.61
CA TYR A 190 -15.35 43.70 1.38
C TYR A 190 -16.20 43.49 2.63
N GLY A 191 -15.57 43.41 3.79
CA GLY A 191 -16.27 43.28 5.08
C GLY A 191 -17.16 44.49 5.39
N LYS A 192 -16.67 45.71 5.15
CA LYS A 192 -17.45 46.97 5.33
C LYS A 192 -18.63 47.03 4.38
N ASN A 193 -18.46 46.66 3.13
CA ASN A 193 -19.55 46.61 2.13
C ASN A 193 -20.62 45.57 2.49
N LEU A 194 -20.23 44.39 2.98
CA LEU A 194 -21.17 43.37 3.42
C LEU A 194 -21.96 43.80 4.66
N ALA A 195 -21.31 44.50 5.60
CA ALA A 195 -21.96 45.06 6.77
C ALA A 195 -22.95 46.18 6.40
N ALA A 196 -22.59 47.07 5.45
CA ALA A 196 -23.47 48.11 4.97
C ALA A 196 -24.73 47.55 4.25
N ILE A 197 -24.57 46.54 3.44
CA ILE A 197 -25.68 45.83 2.78
C ILE A 197 -26.63 45.21 3.83
N LYS A 198 -26.06 44.56 4.86
CA LYS A 198 -26.84 43.92 5.90
C LYS A 198 -27.61 44.94 6.78
N LEU A 199 -26.99 46.07 7.08
CA LEU A 199 -27.63 47.18 7.82
C LEU A 199 -28.74 47.83 6.97
N GLY A 200 -28.51 48.02 5.64
CA GLY A 200 -29.53 48.52 4.73
C GLY A 200 -30.75 47.60 4.63
N MET A 201 -30.55 46.28 4.64
CA MET A 201 -31.65 45.28 4.66
C MET A 201 -32.44 45.31 5.99
N MET A 202 -31.82 45.76 7.08
CA MET A 202 -32.46 45.91 8.39
C MET A 202 -33.11 47.32 8.62
N GLY A 203 -33.07 48.21 7.63
CA GLY A 203 -33.64 49.53 7.72
C GLY A 203 -32.87 50.49 8.68
N ILE A 204 -31.61 50.16 8.98
CA ILE A 204 -30.76 50.96 9.86
C ILE A 204 -29.82 51.78 8.97
N ALA A 205 -29.94 53.08 8.95
CA ALA A 205 -29.01 53.96 8.23
C ALA A 205 -27.58 53.88 8.81
N PRO A 206 -26.52 53.82 7.98
CA PRO A 206 -25.15 53.87 8.50
C PRO A 206 -24.95 55.21 9.25
N ASN A 207 -24.42 55.10 10.45
CA ASN A 207 -24.03 56.29 11.24
C ASN A 207 -22.71 56.81 10.66
N ASP A 208 -22.79 57.88 9.89
CA ASP A 208 -21.64 58.65 9.41
C ASP A 208 -21.06 59.41 10.61
N GLY A 209 -20.15 58.76 11.32
CA GLY A 209 -19.43 59.32 12.45
C GLY A 209 -18.57 60.55 12.05
N ASN A 210 -19.20 61.62 11.64
CA ASN A 210 -18.59 62.91 11.49
C ASN A 210 -19.23 63.87 12.52
N GLY A 211 -18.77 63.79 13.78
CA GLY A 211 -19.03 64.73 14.87
C GLY A 211 -17.77 65.52 15.10
N ASN A 212 -17.76 66.72 14.52
CA ASN A 212 -16.87 67.77 14.94
C ASN A 212 -17.13 68.06 16.43
N GLU A 213 -16.09 67.99 17.26
CA GLU A 213 -15.60 69.10 18.11
C GLU A 213 -14.30 68.66 18.76
#